data_cf671748d25d7e68188ac9fcaf94d6df
#
_entry.id   cf671748d25d7e68188ac9fcaf94d6df
#
_cell.length_a   1.000
_cell.length_b   1.000
_cell.length_c   1.000
_cell.angle_alpha   90.00
_cell.angle_beta   90.00
_cell.angle_gamma   90.00
#
_symmetry.space_group_name_H-M   'P 1'
#
loop_
_entity.id
_entity.type
_entity.pdbx_description
1 polymer ?
#
loop_
_entity_poly.entity_id
_entity_poly.type
_entity_poly.pdbx_seq_one_letter_code
_entity_poly.pdbx_strand_id
1 'polypeptide(L)' 'MIPMAEKELALCDECGSLFFKGSSKMMGLCPECAHILYGYPNCDHHFQNGRCVNCYWDGSESAYIKSLKRN' A
#
# COMPACT_ATOMS: atom_id res chain seq x y z
N MET A 1 -21.15 16.07 -8.53
CA MET A 1 -20.33 15.76 -7.38
C MET A 1 -19.30 14.70 -7.72
N ILE A 2 -18.07 14.95 -7.41
CA ILE A 2 -16.99 14.01 -7.75
C ILE A 2 -16.84 13.00 -6.65
N PRO A 3 -16.92 11.72 -6.97
CA PRO A 3 -16.69 10.70 -5.96
C PRO A 3 -15.23 10.69 -5.54
N MET A 4 -15.02 10.63 -4.24
CA MET A 4 -13.67 10.64 -3.69
C MET A 4 -13.24 9.27 -3.19
N ALA A 5 -14.07 8.26 -3.44
CA ALA A 5 -13.83 6.94 -2.86
C ALA A 5 -12.47 6.37 -3.26
N GLU A 6 -12.09 6.53 -4.53
CA GLU A 6 -10.82 5.99 -5.00
C GLU A 6 -9.63 6.75 -4.46
N LYS A 7 -9.85 7.96 -3.93
CA LYS A 7 -8.79 8.76 -3.33
C LYS A 7 -8.85 8.75 -1.82
N GLU A 8 -9.78 8.02 -1.25
CA GLU A 8 -9.85 7.89 0.19
C GLU A 8 -8.62 7.18 0.72
N LEU A 9 -8.12 7.70 1.83
CA LEU A 9 -6.93 7.12 2.45
C LEU A 9 -7.32 6.16 3.55
N ALA A 10 -6.53 5.11 3.69
CA ALA A 10 -6.66 4.17 4.79
C ALA A 10 -5.28 3.92 5.35
N LEU A 11 -5.23 3.41 6.57
CA LEU A 11 -3.97 3.10 7.22
C LEU A 11 -3.70 1.61 7.06
N CYS A 12 -2.50 1.29 6.58
CA CYS A 12 -2.10 -0.11 6.43
C CYS A 12 -1.84 -0.70 7.82
N ASP A 13 -2.50 -1.81 8.11
CA ASP A 13 -2.36 -2.45 9.42
C ASP A 13 -0.99 -3.09 9.59
N GLU A 14 -0.29 -3.37 8.50
CA GLU A 14 1.01 -4.05 8.60
C GLU A 14 2.17 -3.08 8.66
N CYS A 15 2.24 -2.12 7.73
CA CYS A 15 3.40 -1.22 7.65
C CYS A 15 3.13 0.17 8.21
N GLY A 16 1.88 0.49 8.49
CA GLY A 16 1.52 1.79 9.05
C GLY A 16 1.46 2.93 8.07
N SER A 17 1.63 2.66 6.78
CA SER A 17 1.56 3.71 5.77
C SER A 17 0.12 3.99 5.38
N LEU A 18 -0.15 5.24 5.04
CA LEU A 18 -1.42 5.58 4.41
C LEU A 18 -1.39 5.11 2.96
N PHE A 19 -2.54 4.72 2.45
CA PHE A 19 -2.65 4.31 1.06
C PHE A 19 -4.05 4.62 0.55
N PHE A 20 -4.18 4.76 -0.77
CA PHE A 20 -5.50 4.96 -1.38
C PHE A 20 -6.27 3.64 -1.33
N LYS A 21 -7.47 3.67 -0.74
CA LYS A 21 -8.26 2.45 -0.58
C LYS A 21 -8.47 1.70 -1.88
N GLY A 22 -8.72 2.43 -2.95
CA GLY A 22 -8.99 1.81 -4.23
C GLY A 22 -7.79 1.16 -4.90
N SER A 23 -6.59 1.40 -4.37
CA SER A 23 -5.38 0.86 -4.97
C SER A 23 -5.05 -0.55 -4.50
N SER A 24 -5.72 -1.02 -3.44
CA SER A 24 -5.43 -2.33 -2.87
C SER A 24 -6.64 -3.25 -3.00
N LYS A 25 -6.38 -4.52 -3.18
CA LYS A 25 -7.42 -5.54 -3.20
C LYS A 25 -7.89 -5.92 -1.81
N MET A 26 -7.16 -5.53 -0.78
CA MET A 26 -7.51 -5.85 0.60
C MET A 26 -7.80 -4.58 1.38
N MET A 27 -8.85 -4.62 2.18
CA MET A 27 -9.08 -3.57 3.15
C MET A 27 -8.06 -3.73 4.26
N GLY A 28 -7.49 -2.61 4.68
CA GLY A 28 -6.56 -2.61 5.79
C GLY A 28 -5.12 -2.90 5.44
N LEU A 29 -4.82 -3.25 4.20
CA LEU A 29 -3.44 -3.47 3.77
C LEU A 29 -3.15 -2.70 2.50
N CYS A 30 -2.00 -2.03 2.45
CA CYS A 30 -1.57 -1.36 1.24
C CYS A 30 -1.26 -2.40 0.16
N PRO A 31 -1.17 -1.99 -1.13
CA PRO A 31 -0.91 -2.96 -2.18
C PRO A 31 0.37 -3.73 -1.98
N GLU A 32 1.41 -3.10 -1.45
CA GLU A 32 2.68 -3.78 -1.22
C GLU A 32 2.53 -4.90 -0.21
N CYS A 33 1.92 -4.61 0.95
CA CYS A 33 1.75 -5.63 1.98
C CYS A 33 0.78 -6.72 1.53
N ALA A 34 -0.29 -6.34 0.84
CA ALA A 34 -1.23 -7.34 0.33
C ALA A 34 -0.55 -8.27 -0.67
N HIS A 35 0.34 -7.72 -1.49
CA HIS A 35 1.07 -8.54 -2.44
C HIS A 35 2.00 -9.53 -1.74
N ILE A 36 2.77 -9.04 -0.77
CA ILE A 36 3.78 -9.87 -0.11
C ILE A 36 3.14 -10.91 0.77
N LEU A 37 2.09 -10.53 1.50
CA LEU A 37 1.49 -11.44 2.47
C LEU A 37 0.50 -12.42 1.85
N TYR A 38 -0.20 -12.01 0.80
CA TYR A 38 -1.31 -12.80 0.26
C TYR A 38 -1.27 -13.01 -1.24
N GLY A 39 -0.27 -12.45 -1.93
CA GLY A 39 -0.10 -12.69 -3.35
C GLY A 39 -1.03 -11.89 -4.26
N TYR A 40 -1.69 -10.87 -3.74
CA TYR A 40 -2.52 -10.00 -4.59
C TYR A 40 -1.65 -9.17 -5.51
N PRO A 41 -2.21 -8.70 -6.65
CA PRO A 41 -1.43 -7.84 -7.54
C PRO A 41 -0.92 -6.61 -6.82
N ASN A 42 0.33 -6.27 -7.04
CA ASN A 42 0.93 -5.09 -6.42
C ASN A 42 0.64 -3.85 -7.25
N CYS A 43 0.82 -2.69 -6.63
CA CYS A 43 0.77 -1.42 -7.31
C CYS A 43 2.06 -1.24 -8.12
N ASP A 44 1.95 -0.57 -9.26
CA ASP A 44 3.12 -0.19 -10.03
C ASP A 44 3.66 1.10 -9.39
N HIS A 45 4.53 0.94 -8.42
CA HIS A 45 4.96 2.05 -7.57
C HIS A 45 5.79 3.07 -8.36
N HIS A 46 5.43 4.34 -8.17
CA HIS A 46 6.16 5.45 -8.75
C HIS A 46 6.25 6.54 -7.69
N PHE A 47 7.40 6.66 -7.07
CA PHE A 47 7.55 7.54 -5.92
C PHE A 47 7.87 8.96 -6.32
N GLN A 48 7.15 9.91 -5.72
CA GLN A 48 7.43 11.34 -5.82
C GLN A 48 7.22 11.94 -4.45
N ASN A 49 8.18 12.74 -4.01
CA ASN A 49 8.12 13.39 -2.70
C ASN A 49 7.92 12.40 -1.57
N GLY A 50 8.50 11.22 -1.69
CA GLY A 50 8.47 10.23 -0.64
C GLY A 50 7.24 9.33 -0.62
N ARG A 51 6.33 9.49 -1.60
CA ARG A 51 5.13 8.67 -1.65
C ARG A 51 4.83 8.24 -3.08
N CYS A 52 4.23 7.05 -3.20
CA CYS A 52 3.82 6.55 -4.50
C CYS A 52 2.64 7.36 -5.02
N VAL A 53 2.73 7.83 -6.26
CA VAL A 53 1.64 8.63 -6.83
C VAL A 53 0.43 7.79 -7.17
N ASN A 54 0.58 6.47 -7.25
CA ASN A 54 -0.51 5.58 -7.64
C ASN A 54 -1.28 5.02 -6.45
N CYS A 55 -0.60 4.74 -5.32
CA CYS A 55 -1.27 4.15 -4.16
C CYS A 55 -1.02 4.92 -2.87
N TYR A 56 -0.15 5.91 -2.89
CA TYR A 56 0.18 6.77 -1.77
C TYR A 56 1.07 6.11 -0.70
N TRP A 57 1.52 4.89 -0.92
CA TRP A 57 2.42 4.19 0.00
C TRP A 57 3.74 4.95 0.09
N ASP A 58 4.29 5.04 1.29
CA ASP A 58 5.51 5.83 1.53
C ASP A 58 6.77 4.98 1.56
N GLY A 59 6.68 3.71 1.19
CA GLY A 59 7.84 2.82 1.20
C GLY A 59 8.09 2.15 2.53
N SER A 60 7.24 2.39 3.53
CA SER A 60 7.41 1.79 4.85
C SER A 60 7.22 0.29 4.80
N GLU A 61 8.00 -0.42 5.61
CA GLU A 61 7.89 -1.87 5.72
C GLU A 61 7.97 -2.25 7.19
N SER A 62 7.10 -3.19 7.58
CA SER A 62 7.20 -3.73 8.94
C SER A 62 8.41 -4.66 9.03
N ALA A 63 8.80 -4.98 10.26
CA ALA A 63 9.89 -5.94 10.45
C ALA A 63 9.55 -7.29 9.82
N TYR A 64 8.27 -7.68 9.90
CA TYR A 64 7.85 -8.94 9.32
C TYR A 64 7.97 -8.93 7.79
N ILE A 65 7.52 -7.84 7.17
CA ILE A 65 7.63 -7.70 5.71
C ILE A 65 9.09 -7.73 5.29
N LYS A 66 9.94 -7.01 6.02
CA LYS A 66 11.37 -7.01 5.70
C LYS A 66 11.97 -8.42 5.77
N SER A 67 11.55 -9.20 6.76
CA SER A 67 12.05 -10.55 6.90
C SER A 67 11.62 -11.43 5.73
N LEU A 68 10.41 -11.23 5.22
CA LEU A 68 9.95 -12.00 4.07
C LEU A 68 10.72 -11.66 2.80
N LYS A 69 11.12 -10.41 2.66
CA LYS A 69 11.83 -9.96 1.46
C LYS A 69 13.30 -10.37 1.44
N ARG A 70 13.83 -10.79 2.57
CA ARG A 70 15.25 -11.11 2.67
C ARG A 70 15.61 -12.47 2.09
N ASN A 71 14.63 -13.27 1.78
CA ASN A 71 14.88 -14.60 1.22
C ASN A 71 15.03 -14.57 -0.28
#